data_b4a49b65bd49dcf403cafb75fcb9f0da
#
_entry.id   b4a49b65bd49dcf403cafb75fcb9f0da
#
_cell.length_a   1.000
_cell.length_b   1.000
_cell.length_c   1.000
_cell.angle_alpha   90.00
_cell.angle_beta   90.00
_cell.angle_gamma   90.00
#
_symmetry.space_group_name_H-M   'P 1'
#
loop_
_entity.id
_entity.type
_entity.pdbx_description
1 polymer ?
#
loop_
_entity_poly.entity_id
_entity_poly.type
_entity_poly.pdbx_seq_one_letter_code
_entity_poly.pdbx_strand_id
1 'polypeptide(L)'
;EVGLSAGLFYFPKYGEYEKYEASKRDISISDLQLVSWLLGECASVDDIKEAISKVRIISLDPQISTVHWRFADISGRQLVLEIIGGEPRFYENTLGVLTNSPGFDWQLTNLNNYVNLFPGAAPGQSLGVLRLSPFGSGSGFLGIPGDVTPPSRFVRAAFYQTSAPRQKTALDVVFQAFQILNSFDIPIGIEVATGEVAADIPSATQWTSVTDMQNRIVYFRTMYNSAIRSIDLNTIDFSSVQYHAKPLDRSKQQPIELSLIHI
;
A
#
# COMPACT_ATOMS: atom_id res chain seq x y z
N GLU A 1 12.41 -0.74 -13.77
CA GLU A 1 13.56 -0.33 -14.60
C GLU A 1 13.49 1.16 -14.94
N VAL A 2 12.34 1.65 -15.39
CA VAL A 2 12.13 3.06 -15.81
C VAL A 2 11.51 3.94 -14.73
N GLY A 3 11.38 3.47 -13.48
CA GLY A 3 10.83 4.23 -12.37
C GLY A 3 9.30 4.22 -12.30
N LEU A 4 8.65 3.19 -12.84
CA LEU A 4 7.24 2.91 -12.67
C LEU A 4 7.06 1.87 -11.56
N SER A 5 6.11 2.09 -10.67
CA SER A 5 5.72 1.19 -9.58
C SER A 5 4.23 0.89 -9.66
N ALA A 6 3.85 -0.35 -9.40
CA ALA A 6 2.46 -0.78 -9.40
C ALA A 6 2.19 -1.75 -8.24
N GLY A 7 0.96 -1.74 -7.76
CA GLY A 7 0.48 -2.68 -6.76
C GLY A 7 -1.00 -2.94 -6.93
N LEU A 8 -1.44 -4.15 -6.56
CA LEU A 8 -2.84 -4.52 -6.52
C LEU A 8 -3.30 -4.70 -5.07
N PHE A 9 -4.56 -4.40 -4.82
CA PHE A 9 -5.17 -4.45 -3.49
C PHE A 9 -6.54 -5.12 -3.60
N TYR A 10 -6.89 -5.89 -2.60
CA TYR A 10 -8.17 -6.57 -2.53
C TYR A 10 -9.32 -5.56 -2.49
N PHE A 11 -10.33 -5.74 -3.36
CA PHE A 11 -11.43 -4.78 -3.54
C PHE A 11 -12.81 -5.48 -3.55
N PRO A 12 -13.12 -6.27 -2.51
CA PRO A 12 -14.35 -7.06 -2.46
C PRO A 12 -15.59 -6.18 -2.46
N LYS A 13 -16.63 -6.64 -3.18
CA LYS A 13 -17.99 -6.07 -3.22
C LYS A 13 -18.13 -4.73 -3.96
N TYR A 14 -17.07 -4.11 -4.39
CA TYR A 14 -17.12 -2.79 -5.04
C TYR A 14 -16.62 -2.84 -6.50
N GLY A 15 -15.70 -3.74 -6.81
CA GLY A 15 -15.26 -3.97 -8.18
C GLY A 15 -16.22 -4.86 -8.95
N GLU A 16 -16.37 -4.63 -10.25
CA GLU A 16 -17.12 -5.47 -11.17
C GLU A 16 -16.43 -5.47 -12.52
N TYR A 17 -15.91 -6.65 -12.94
CA TYR A 17 -15.26 -6.82 -14.21
C TYR A 17 -16.25 -7.22 -15.30
N GLU A 18 -15.86 -7.01 -16.56
CA GLU A 18 -16.57 -7.59 -17.67
C GLU A 18 -16.47 -9.12 -17.65
N LYS A 19 -17.50 -9.79 -18.20
CA LYS A 19 -17.47 -11.24 -18.39
C LYS A 19 -16.52 -11.61 -19.52
N TYR A 20 -15.80 -12.72 -19.35
CA TYR A 20 -14.97 -13.25 -20.41
C TYR A 20 -15.83 -13.63 -21.65
N GLU A 21 -15.37 -13.23 -22.81
CA GLU A 21 -15.92 -13.57 -24.10
C GLU A 21 -14.82 -14.13 -25.02
N ALA A 22 -14.97 -15.35 -25.51
CA ALA A 22 -13.96 -16.01 -26.36
C ALA A 22 -13.63 -15.22 -27.63
N SER A 23 -14.60 -14.49 -28.19
CA SER A 23 -14.44 -13.62 -29.36
C SER A 23 -13.58 -12.38 -29.11
N LYS A 24 -13.39 -12.02 -27.85
CA LYS A 24 -12.59 -10.85 -27.40
C LYS A 24 -11.31 -11.28 -26.65
N ARG A 25 -10.89 -12.52 -26.82
CA ARG A 25 -9.73 -13.10 -26.14
C ARG A 25 -8.48 -12.24 -26.32
N ASP A 26 -8.22 -11.78 -27.53
CA ASP A 26 -6.97 -11.11 -27.89
C ASP A 26 -6.82 -9.71 -27.25
N ILE A 27 -7.90 -9.14 -26.72
CA ILE A 27 -7.91 -7.88 -26.00
C ILE A 27 -8.27 -8.06 -24.51
N SER A 28 -8.30 -9.29 -24.01
CA SER A 28 -8.66 -9.57 -22.60
C SER A 28 -7.43 -9.91 -21.79
N ILE A 29 -7.32 -9.30 -20.60
CA ILE A 29 -6.26 -9.57 -19.64
C ILE A 29 -6.85 -9.91 -18.27
N SER A 30 -6.24 -10.85 -17.57
CA SER A 30 -6.62 -11.16 -16.20
C SER A 30 -6.19 -10.03 -15.24
N ASP A 31 -7.05 -9.74 -14.29
CA ASP A 31 -6.82 -8.81 -13.19
C ASP A 31 -5.49 -9.04 -12.47
N LEU A 32 -5.13 -10.30 -12.19
CA LEU A 32 -3.88 -10.65 -11.50
C LEU A 32 -2.63 -10.50 -12.39
N GLN A 33 -2.78 -10.53 -13.72
CA GLN A 33 -1.67 -10.33 -14.66
C GLN A 33 -1.42 -8.86 -15.01
N LEU A 34 -2.38 -7.98 -14.69
CA LEU A 34 -2.37 -6.59 -15.11
C LEU A 34 -1.10 -5.85 -14.66
N VAL A 35 -0.68 -6.04 -13.41
CA VAL A 35 0.53 -5.38 -12.88
C VAL A 35 1.77 -5.77 -13.66
N SER A 36 1.98 -7.06 -13.89
CA SER A 36 3.16 -7.56 -14.61
C SER A 36 3.20 -7.07 -16.05
N TRP A 37 2.04 -7.08 -16.73
CA TRP A 37 1.93 -6.59 -18.09
C TRP A 37 2.22 -5.09 -18.18
N LEU A 38 1.58 -4.26 -17.36
CA LEU A 38 1.78 -2.81 -17.39
C LEU A 38 3.21 -2.40 -17.03
N LEU A 39 3.84 -3.07 -16.07
CA LEU A 39 5.25 -2.81 -15.75
C LEU A 39 6.22 -3.21 -16.87
N GLY A 40 5.82 -4.14 -17.74
CA GLY A 40 6.61 -4.53 -18.92
C GLY A 40 6.44 -3.58 -20.11
N GLU A 41 5.31 -2.90 -20.23
CA GLU A 41 4.95 -2.13 -21.43
C GLU A 41 4.96 -0.60 -21.21
N CYS A 42 4.80 -0.12 -19.96
CA CYS A 42 4.57 1.28 -19.63
C CYS A 42 5.75 1.89 -18.86
N ALA A 43 5.97 3.19 -19.04
CA ALA A 43 6.97 3.97 -18.30
C ALA A 43 6.35 5.05 -17.41
N SER A 44 5.09 5.42 -17.66
CA SER A 44 4.39 6.51 -16.96
C SER A 44 2.95 6.16 -16.66
N VAL A 45 2.31 6.95 -15.79
CA VAL A 45 0.87 6.81 -15.53
C VAL A 45 -0.01 7.17 -16.73
N ASP A 46 0.47 7.98 -17.66
CA ASP A 46 -0.26 8.28 -18.89
C ASP A 46 -0.22 7.10 -19.87
N ASP A 47 0.92 6.40 -19.98
CA ASP A 47 1.03 5.16 -20.77
C ASP A 47 0.05 4.10 -20.23
N ILE A 48 -0.11 4.02 -18.91
CA ILE A 48 -1.08 3.10 -18.28
C ILE A 48 -2.51 3.41 -18.72
N LYS A 49 -2.92 4.68 -18.70
CA LYS A 49 -4.27 5.06 -19.15
C LYS A 49 -4.48 4.68 -20.62
N GLU A 50 -3.49 4.90 -21.46
CA GLU A 50 -3.54 4.51 -22.86
C GLU A 50 -3.60 2.98 -23.03
N ALA A 51 -2.75 2.23 -22.31
CA ALA A 51 -2.72 0.77 -22.36
C ALA A 51 -4.07 0.16 -21.93
N ILE A 52 -4.64 0.63 -20.82
CA ILE A 52 -5.94 0.18 -20.30
C ILE A 52 -7.08 0.44 -21.28
N SER A 53 -7.03 1.52 -22.05
CA SER A 53 -8.06 1.82 -23.04
C SER A 53 -8.13 0.79 -24.20
N LYS A 54 -7.11 -0.04 -24.35
CA LYS A 54 -6.98 -1.04 -25.43
C LYS A 54 -7.34 -2.47 -24.99
N VAL A 55 -7.58 -2.68 -23.70
CA VAL A 55 -7.82 -4.01 -23.17
C VAL A 55 -9.06 -4.07 -22.29
N ARG A 56 -9.58 -5.27 -22.13
CA ARG A 56 -10.67 -5.61 -21.21
C ARG A 56 -10.10 -6.35 -20.02
N ILE A 57 -10.41 -5.88 -18.83
CA ILE A 57 -9.98 -6.55 -17.60
C ILE A 57 -11.06 -7.53 -17.18
N ILE A 58 -10.67 -8.78 -17.02
CA ILE A 58 -11.54 -9.89 -16.65
C ILE A 58 -11.01 -10.63 -15.43
N SER A 59 -11.85 -11.34 -14.71
CA SER A 59 -11.42 -12.37 -13.77
C SER A 59 -11.45 -13.74 -14.42
N LEU A 60 -10.42 -14.54 -14.22
CA LEU A 60 -10.39 -15.94 -14.63
C LEU A 60 -11.12 -16.85 -13.64
N ASP A 61 -11.22 -16.44 -12.38
CA ASP A 61 -11.94 -17.16 -11.35
C ASP A 61 -12.99 -16.23 -10.68
N PRO A 62 -14.28 -16.41 -11.02
CA PRO A 62 -15.35 -15.61 -10.43
C PRO A 62 -15.51 -15.76 -8.90
N GLN A 63 -14.88 -16.77 -8.30
CA GLN A 63 -14.90 -16.97 -6.83
C GLN A 63 -13.87 -16.10 -6.13
N ILE A 64 -12.84 -15.66 -6.85
CA ILE A 64 -11.84 -14.73 -6.32
C ILE A 64 -12.44 -13.33 -6.37
N SER A 65 -12.33 -12.62 -5.27
CA SER A 65 -12.80 -11.24 -5.16
C SER A 65 -12.03 -10.31 -6.08
N THR A 66 -12.67 -9.23 -6.53
CA THR A 66 -12.03 -8.20 -7.34
C THR A 66 -10.86 -7.51 -6.64
N VAL A 67 -10.00 -6.89 -7.41
CA VAL A 67 -8.90 -6.05 -6.95
C VAL A 67 -8.98 -4.66 -7.59
N HIS A 68 -8.31 -3.68 -7.01
CA HIS A 68 -8.03 -2.39 -7.62
C HIS A 68 -6.53 -2.11 -7.56
N TRP A 69 -6.06 -1.10 -8.28
CA TRP A 69 -4.63 -0.93 -8.50
C TRP A 69 -4.19 0.50 -8.17
N ARG A 70 -2.96 0.61 -7.67
CA ARG A 70 -2.23 1.86 -7.53
C ARG A 70 -0.99 1.82 -8.41
N PHE A 71 -0.76 2.90 -9.12
CA PHE A 71 0.44 3.14 -9.93
C PHE A 71 1.11 4.43 -9.46
N ALA A 72 2.44 4.48 -9.59
CA ALA A 72 3.22 5.68 -9.35
C ALA A 72 4.40 5.71 -10.31
N ASP A 73 4.70 6.85 -10.87
CA ASP A 73 5.86 7.04 -11.74
C ASP A 73 6.91 7.98 -11.13
N ILE A 74 8.06 8.06 -11.77
CA ILE A 74 9.22 8.84 -11.31
C ILE A 74 8.95 10.35 -11.23
N SER A 75 7.92 10.87 -11.89
CA SER A 75 7.50 12.27 -11.78
C SER A 75 6.82 12.58 -10.43
N GLY A 76 6.49 11.54 -9.66
CA GLY A 76 5.73 11.61 -8.42
C GLY A 76 4.22 11.54 -8.62
N ARG A 77 3.73 11.42 -9.85
CA ARG A 77 2.30 11.22 -10.12
C ARG A 77 1.88 9.83 -9.66
N GLN A 78 0.67 9.77 -9.12
CA GLN A 78 0.08 8.52 -8.66
C GLN A 78 -1.34 8.39 -9.18
N LEU A 79 -1.70 7.18 -9.56
CA LEU A 79 -2.98 6.84 -10.17
C LEU A 79 -3.61 5.66 -9.44
N VAL A 80 -4.92 5.73 -9.20
CA VAL A 80 -5.74 4.59 -8.80
C VAL A 80 -6.61 4.18 -9.98
N LEU A 81 -6.70 2.88 -10.22
CA LEU A 81 -7.60 2.27 -11.19
C LEU A 81 -8.58 1.35 -10.46
N GLU A 82 -9.86 1.56 -10.66
CA GLU A 82 -10.96 0.71 -10.23
C GLU A 82 -11.80 0.32 -11.44
N ILE A 83 -12.26 -0.94 -11.49
CA ILE A 83 -13.20 -1.39 -12.51
C ILE A 83 -14.57 -1.52 -11.86
N ILE A 84 -15.50 -0.69 -12.30
CA ILE A 84 -16.84 -0.57 -11.71
C ILE A 84 -17.88 -0.65 -12.82
N GLY A 85 -18.74 -1.67 -12.76
CA GLY A 85 -19.71 -1.94 -13.82
C GLY A 85 -19.06 -2.30 -15.16
N GLY A 86 -17.91 -2.96 -15.14
CA GLY A 86 -17.12 -3.30 -16.33
C GLY A 86 -16.24 -2.17 -16.87
N GLU A 87 -16.38 -0.94 -16.34
CA GLU A 87 -15.73 0.24 -16.89
C GLU A 87 -14.53 0.67 -16.03
N PRO A 88 -13.39 1.05 -16.62
CA PRO A 88 -12.23 1.56 -15.89
C PRO A 88 -12.49 2.99 -15.39
N ARG A 89 -12.28 3.19 -14.09
CA ARG A 89 -12.30 4.51 -13.44
C ARG A 89 -10.91 4.86 -12.93
N PHE A 90 -10.43 6.00 -13.37
CA PHE A 90 -9.12 6.52 -12.98
C PHE A 90 -9.26 7.68 -12.01
N TYR A 91 -8.44 7.65 -10.95
CA TYR A 91 -8.36 8.74 -9.98
C TYR A 91 -6.91 9.18 -9.82
N GLU A 92 -6.64 10.47 -10.00
CA GLU A 92 -5.35 11.05 -9.62
C GLU A 92 -5.22 11.00 -8.09
N ASN A 93 -4.22 10.28 -7.61
CA ASN A 93 -4.05 10.03 -6.19
C ASN A 93 -3.04 11.02 -5.58
N THR A 94 -3.48 12.22 -5.31
CA THR A 94 -2.65 13.30 -4.74
C THR A 94 -2.24 13.04 -3.28
N LEU A 95 -2.98 12.18 -2.57
CA LEU A 95 -2.62 11.76 -1.20
C LEU A 95 -1.58 10.64 -1.18
N GLY A 96 -1.42 9.89 -2.28
CA GLY A 96 -0.51 8.76 -2.33
C GLY A 96 -0.93 7.55 -1.48
N VAL A 97 -2.18 7.47 -1.06
CA VAL A 97 -2.72 6.41 -0.20
C VAL A 97 -3.72 5.56 -0.95
N LEU A 98 -3.64 4.26 -0.80
CA LEU A 98 -4.68 3.31 -1.19
C LEU A 98 -4.70 2.17 -0.15
N THR A 99 -5.89 1.68 0.19
CA THR A 99 -6.07 0.51 1.04
C THR A 99 -6.91 -0.54 0.30
N ASN A 100 -8.10 -0.84 0.77
CA ASN A 100 -9.03 -1.79 0.17
C ASN A 100 -10.40 -1.13 0.03
N SER A 101 -11.47 -1.94 -0.01
CA SER A 101 -12.86 -1.43 -0.02
C SER A 101 -13.16 -0.49 1.17
N PRO A 102 -14.04 0.49 1.01
CA PRO A 102 -14.79 0.90 -0.19
C PRO A 102 -13.95 1.58 -1.27
N GLY A 103 -14.60 2.06 -2.35
CA GLY A 103 -13.95 2.75 -3.47
C GLY A 103 -13.16 4.00 -3.05
N PHE A 104 -12.23 4.39 -3.91
CA PHE A 104 -11.29 5.48 -3.61
C PHE A 104 -11.98 6.83 -3.39
N ASP A 105 -13.00 7.14 -4.17
CA ASP A 105 -13.80 8.37 -4.01
C ASP A 105 -14.55 8.41 -2.67
N TRP A 106 -15.06 7.27 -2.22
CA TRP A 106 -15.67 7.16 -0.89
C TRP A 106 -14.63 7.38 0.21
N GLN A 107 -13.43 6.81 0.07
CA GLN A 107 -12.35 7.00 1.04
C GLN A 107 -11.97 8.48 1.18
N LEU A 108 -11.87 9.19 0.06
CA LEU A 108 -11.63 10.64 0.07
C LEU A 108 -12.77 11.40 0.76
N THR A 109 -14.01 11.05 0.47
CA THR A 109 -15.19 11.66 1.10
C THR A 109 -15.20 11.42 2.61
N ASN A 110 -14.84 10.22 3.05
CA ASN A 110 -14.78 9.85 4.46
C ASN A 110 -13.77 10.69 5.27
N LEU A 111 -12.72 11.20 4.65
CA LEU A 111 -11.76 12.09 5.33
C LEU A 111 -12.41 13.35 5.92
N ASN A 112 -13.55 13.79 5.39
CA ASN A 112 -14.28 14.94 5.94
C ASN A 112 -14.78 14.70 7.38
N ASN A 113 -14.97 13.45 7.80
CA ASN A 113 -15.31 13.12 9.18
C ASN A 113 -14.15 13.38 10.16
N TYR A 114 -12.95 13.62 9.66
CA TYR A 114 -11.71 13.76 10.41
C TYR A 114 -11.06 15.12 10.24
N VAL A 115 -11.82 16.12 9.80
CA VAL A 115 -11.34 17.49 9.56
C VAL A 115 -10.77 18.15 10.82
N ASN A 116 -11.11 17.64 11.99
CA ASN A 116 -10.59 18.08 13.29
C ASN A 116 -9.17 17.58 13.60
N LEU A 117 -8.66 16.60 12.86
CA LEU A 117 -7.33 16.04 13.11
C LEU A 117 -6.24 16.94 12.50
N PHE A 118 -5.16 17.14 13.24
CA PHE A 118 -4.00 17.91 12.81
C PHE A 118 -2.73 17.45 13.54
N PRO A 119 -1.53 17.66 12.98
CA PRO A 119 -0.28 17.32 13.65
C PRO A 119 0.00 18.22 14.85
N GLY A 120 0.60 17.64 15.90
CA GLY A 120 0.99 18.37 17.11
C GLY A 120 -0.04 18.31 18.24
N ALA A 121 0.05 19.28 19.14
CA ALA A 121 -0.82 19.33 20.32
C ALA A 121 -2.05 20.18 20.08
N ALA A 122 -3.22 19.73 20.55
CA ALA A 122 -4.42 20.55 20.57
C ALA A 122 -4.24 21.77 21.50
N PRO A 123 -4.84 22.92 21.19
CA PRO A 123 -4.81 24.08 22.08
C PRO A 123 -5.58 23.78 23.38
N GLY A 124 -5.11 24.38 24.47
CA GLY A 124 -5.89 24.37 25.72
C GLY A 124 -7.20 25.16 25.56
N GLN A 125 -8.22 24.79 26.33
CA GLN A 125 -9.50 25.48 26.34
C GLN A 125 -10.07 25.59 27.77
N SER A 126 -11.12 26.37 27.94
CA SER A 126 -11.81 26.53 29.23
C SER A 126 -13.27 26.12 29.13
N LEU A 127 -13.72 25.38 30.15
CA LEU A 127 -15.15 25.11 30.40
C LEU A 127 -15.53 25.85 31.66
N GLY A 128 -16.14 27.02 31.52
CA GLY A 128 -16.35 27.92 32.63
C GLY A 128 -15.05 28.28 33.34
N VAL A 129 -14.91 27.94 34.59
CA VAL A 129 -13.71 28.17 35.42
C VAL A 129 -12.68 27.07 35.30
N LEU A 130 -13.00 25.90 34.71
CA LEU A 130 -12.10 24.77 34.53
C LEU A 130 -11.21 25.00 33.31
N ARG A 131 -9.90 24.98 33.51
CA ARG A 131 -8.93 25.02 32.40
C ARG A 131 -8.55 23.61 32.01
N LEU A 132 -8.66 23.31 30.70
CA LEU A 132 -8.26 22.06 30.08
C LEU A 132 -6.93 22.23 29.35
N SER A 133 -6.04 21.27 29.51
CA SER A 133 -4.77 21.20 28.81
C SER A 133 -4.66 19.84 28.10
N PRO A 134 -4.09 19.77 26.90
CA PRO A 134 -3.92 18.52 26.17
C PRO A 134 -2.94 17.59 26.86
N PHE A 135 -3.14 16.27 26.74
CA PHE A 135 -2.17 15.26 27.14
C PHE A 135 -1.22 14.96 25.98
N GLY A 136 0.01 15.38 26.09
CA GLY A 136 1.08 15.08 25.14
C GLY A 136 0.99 15.84 23.81
N SER A 137 2.10 15.79 23.05
CA SER A 137 2.27 16.51 21.77
C SER A 137 1.51 15.91 20.59
N GLY A 138 0.91 14.73 20.74
CA GLY A 138 0.11 14.08 19.68
C GLY A 138 -1.40 14.27 19.83
N SER A 139 -1.85 15.12 20.75
CA SER A 139 -3.27 15.29 21.07
C SER A 139 -4.11 15.86 19.91
N GLY A 140 -3.49 16.48 18.90
CA GLY A 140 -4.17 16.87 17.67
C GLY A 140 -4.68 15.69 16.84
N PHE A 141 -4.17 14.47 17.08
CA PHE A 141 -4.68 13.23 16.47
C PHE A 141 -5.68 12.48 17.35
N LEU A 142 -6.19 13.09 18.40
CA LEU A 142 -7.22 12.46 19.23
C LEU A 142 -8.47 12.16 18.39
N GLY A 143 -8.86 10.88 18.34
CA GLY A 143 -9.97 10.40 17.51
C GLY A 143 -9.54 9.79 16.17
N ILE A 144 -8.22 9.76 15.86
CA ILE A 144 -7.75 8.99 14.70
C ILE A 144 -8.10 7.50 14.90
N PRO A 145 -8.70 6.82 13.89
CA PRO A 145 -9.17 5.45 14.10
C PRO A 145 -7.98 4.47 14.21
N GLY A 146 -8.01 3.58 15.19
CA GLY A 146 -6.93 2.66 15.52
C GLY A 146 -7.10 1.23 15.03
N ASP A 147 -8.30 0.85 14.54
CA ASP A 147 -8.58 -0.50 14.07
C ASP A 147 -7.93 -0.84 12.73
N VAL A 148 -7.97 -2.12 12.34
CA VAL A 148 -7.31 -2.64 11.14
C VAL A 148 -8.18 -2.62 9.88
N THR A 149 -9.39 -2.07 9.93
CA THR A 149 -10.26 -1.99 8.75
C THR A 149 -9.67 -1.09 7.66
N PRO A 150 -9.99 -1.32 6.38
CA PRO A 150 -9.48 -0.49 5.30
C PRO A 150 -9.77 1.01 5.45
N PRO A 151 -10.99 1.46 5.83
CA PRO A 151 -11.25 2.88 6.03
C PRO A 151 -10.40 3.49 7.14
N SER A 152 -10.23 2.80 8.25
CA SER A 152 -9.41 3.27 9.37
C SER A 152 -7.93 3.36 9.01
N ARG A 153 -7.42 2.37 8.26
CA ARG A 153 -6.06 2.40 7.72
C ARG A 153 -5.87 3.53 6.71
N PHE A 154 -6.87 3.81 5.86
CA PHE A 154 -6.81 4.90 4.90
C PHE A 154 -6.67 6.26 5.61
N VAL A 155 -7.50 6.52 6.62
CA VAL A 155 -7.44 7.75 7.43
C VAL A 155 -6.08 7.91 8.08
N ARG A 156 -5.58 6.88 8.79
CA ARG A 156 -4.26 6.95 9.42
C ARG A 156 -3.14 7.22 8.42
N ALA A 157 -3.14 6.50 7.28
CA ALA A 157 -2.13 6.68 6.25
C ALA A 157 -2.14 8.09 5.67
N ALA A 158 -3.33 8.65 5.38
CA ALA A 158 -3.47 10.00 4.86
C ALA A 158 -2.89 11.04 5.84
N PHE A 159 -3.28 10.97 7.11
CA PHE A 159 -2.80 11.93 8.11
C PHE A 159 -1.31 11.75 8.45
N TYR A 160 -0.81 10.53 8.58
CA TYR A 160 0.60 10.31 8.90
C TYR A 160 1.51 10.73 7.76
N GLN A 161 1.16 10.38 6.52
CA GLN A 161 1.96 10.76 5.35
C GLN A 161 1.97 12.27 5.13
N THR A 162 0.83 12.95 5.22
CA THR A 162 0.74 14.39 4.97
C THR A 162 1.32 15.23 6.10
N SER A 163 1.39 14.68 7.31
CA SER A 163 1.97 15.35 8.50
C SER A 163 3.46 15.06 8.66
N ALA A 164 4.01 14.08 7.94
CA ALA A 164 5.41 13.72 8.05
C ALA A 164 6.32 14.85 7.51
N PRO A 165 7.36 15.26 8.25
CA PRO A 165 8.28 16.29 7.80
C PRO A 165 9.09 15.79 6.60
N ARG A 166 9.43 16.70 5.69
CA ARG A 166 10.31 16.39 4.57
C ARG A 166 11.70 15.98 5.08
N GLN A 167 12.19 14.88 4.56
CA GLN A 167 13.52 14.37 4.86
C GLN A 167 14.57 14.93 3.89
N LYS A 168 15.84 14.91 4.31
CA LYS A 168 16.94 15.47 3.53
C LYS A 168 17.56 14.49 2.54
N THR A 169 17.54 13.19 2.86
CA THR A 169 18.13 12.15 2.02
C THR A 169 17.08 11.10 1.64
N ALA A 170 17.31 10.41 0.53
CA ALA A 170 16.45 9.30 0.10
C ALA A 170 16.35 8.20 1.17
N LEU A 171 17.46 7.88 1.83
CA LEU A 171 17.48 6.86 2.88
C LEU A 171 16.66 7.28 4.11
N ASP A 172 16.69 8.55 4.51
CA ASP A 172 15.85 9.06 5.60
C ASP A 172 14.36 8.97 5.23
N VAL A 173 14.00 9.24 3.96
CA VAL A 173 12.62 9.05 3.46
C VAL A 173 12.22 7.58 3.56
N VAL A 174 13.09 6.66 3.17
CA VAL A 174 12.85 5.22 3.27
C VAL A 174 12.59 4.81 4.72
N PHE A 175 13.43 5.24 5.66
CA PHE A 175 13.23 4.93 7.08
C PHE A 175 11.96 5.55 7.64
N GLN A 176 11.64 6.80 7.28
CA GLN A 176 10.38 7.44 7.66
C GLN A 176 9.17 6.65 7.12
N ALA A 177 9.23 6.18 5.88
CA ALA A 177 8.18 5.35 5.30
C ALA A 177 7.98 4.05 6.09
N PHE A 178 9.06 3.35 6.47
CA PHE A 178 8.95 2.17 7.34
C PHE A 178 8.37 2.50 8.71
N GLN A 179 8.70 3.64 9.31
CA GLN A 179 8.12 4.06 10.59
C GLN A 179 6.61 4.30 10.47
N ILE A 180 6.16 4.93 9.39
CA ILE A 180 4.73 5.11 9.10
C ILE A 180 4.08 3.72 8.91
N LEU A 181 4.67 2.86 8.09
CA LEU A 181 4.16 1.53 7.77
C LEU A 181 4.08 0.60 8.99
N ASN A 182 4.89 0.81 10.03
CA ASN A 182 4.77 0.08 11.30
C ASN A 182 3.36 0.18 11.92
N SER A 183 2.66 1.29 11.68
CA SER A 183 1.30 1.51 12.19
C SER A 183 0.24 0.67 11.45
N PHE A 184 0.64 -0.06 10.41
CA PHE A 184 -0.22 -0.88 9.57
C PHE A 184 0.13 -2.36 9.63
N ASP A 185 1.12 -2.74 10.44
CA ASP A 185 1.45 -4.13 10.67
C ASP A 185 0.29 -4.84 11.38
N ILE A 186 -0.22 -5.88 10.75
CA ILE A 186 -1.27 -6.73 11.29
C ILE A 186 -0.59 -7.88 12.06
N PRO A 187 -0.75 -7.96 13.39
CA PRO A 187 -0.20 -9.04 14.18
C PRO A 187 -0.74 -10.40 13.74
N ILE A 188 0.09 -11.44 13.82
CA ILE A 188 -0.28 -12.80 13.43
C ILE A 188 -1.52 -13.24 14.19
N GLY A 189 -2.56 -13.63 13.46
CA GLY A 189 -3.77 -14.24 14.01
C GLY A 189 -4.81 -13.26 14.56
N ILE A 190 -4.57 -11.94 14.58
CA ILE A 190 -5.56 -10.97 15.14
C ILE A 190 -6.87 -10.93 14.34
N GLU A 191 -6.86 -11.35 13.08
CA GLU A 191 -8.04 -11.37 12.20
C GLU A 191 -8.70 -12.76 12.14
N VAL A 192 -8.16 -13.76 12.87
CA VAL A 192 -8.74 -15.10 12.93
C VAL A 192 -9.85 -15.12 13.96
N ALA A 193 -11.04 -15.60 13.59
CA ALA A 193 -12.17 -15.68 14.48
C ALA A 193 -11.91 -16.64 15.66
N THR A 194 -12.47 -16.32 16.83
CA THR A 194 -12.28 -17.15 18.02
C THR A 194 -12.80 -18.58 17.78
N GLY A 195 -11.94 -19.56 17.98
CA GLY A 195 -12.25 -20.98 17.76
C GLY A 195 -11.95 -21.50 16.35
N GLU A 196 -11.51 -20.63 15.44
CA GLU A 196 -11.02 -21.03 14.13
C GLU A 196 -9.49 -21.30 14.16
N VAL A 197 -9.04 -22.16 13.27
CA VAL A 197 -7.61 -22.42 13.07
C VAL A 197 -7.12 -21.54 11.92
N ALA A 198 -6.04 -20.81 12.14
CA ALA A 198 -5.40 -20.05 11.08
C ALA A 198 -4.98 -20.99 9.93
N ALA A 199 -5.20 -20.55 8.69
CA ALA A 199 -4.71 -21.24 7.52
C ALA A 199 -3.17 -21.34 7.53
N ASP A 200 -2.58 -22.17 6.66
CA ASP A 200 -1.12 -22.36 6.53
C ASP A 200 -0.39 -21.03 6.26
N ILE A 201 -1.07 -20.08 5.58
CA ILE A 201 -0.60 -18.72 5.43
C ILE A 201 -1.26 -17.88 6.52
N PRO A 202 -0.51 -17.38 7.52
CA PRO A 202 -1.10 -16.62 8.61
C PRO A 202 -1.70 -15.32 8.09
N SER A 203 -2.89 -14.96 8.60
CA SER A 203 -3.46 -13.62 8.46
C SER A 203 -2.59 -12.64 9.26
N ALA A 204 -1.69 -11.96 8.56
CA ALA A 204 -0.70 -11.04 9.12
C ALA A 204 -0.07 -10.20 8.01
N THR A 205 0.62 -9.13 8.37
CA THR A 205 1.53 -8.43 7.46
C THR A 205 2.74 -9.31 7.18
N GLN A 206 2.76 -9.99 6.04
CA GLN A 206 3.80 -10.95 5.70
C GLN A 206 5.11 -10.29 5.26
N TRP A 207 5.01 -9.16 4.58
CA TRP A 207 6.16 -8.31 4.23
C TRP A 207 5.73 -6.84 4.16
N THR A 208 6.71 -5.96 4.31
CA THR A 208 6.59 -4.53 4.09
C THR A 208 7.69 -4.11 3.13
N SER A 209 7.36 -3.35 2.10
CA SER A 209 8.36 -2.84 1.15
C SER A 209 8.23 -1.34 0.94
N VAL A 210 9.38 -0.71 0.66
CA VAL A 210 9.50 0.69 0.26
C VAL A 210 10.40 0.74 -0.97
N THR A 211 9.93 1.36 -2.04
CA THR A 211 10.69 1.47 -3.29
C THR A 211 11.16 2.91 -3.49
N ASP A 212 12.48 3.07 -3.54
CA ASP A 212 13.10 4.29 -4.06
C ASP A 212 13.13 4.18 -5.58
N MET A 213 12.15 4.77 -6.24
CA MET A 213 11.97 4.69 -7.69
C MET A 213 13.08 5.44 -8.43
N GLN A 214 13.60 6.52 -7.86
CA GLN A 214 14.65 7.33 -8.49
C GLN A 214 15.98 6.60 -8.50
N ASN A 215 16.36 5.96 -7.40
CA ASN A 215 17.58 5.18 -7.28
C ASN A 215 17.39 3.71 -7.68
N ARG A 216 16.16 3.27 -7.95
CA ARG A 216 15.80 1.89 -8.33
C ARG A 216 16.22 0.85 -7.31
N ILE A 217 15.96 1.14 -6.04
CA ILE A 217 16.24 0.25 -4.92
C ILE A 217 14.93 -0.13 -4.23
N VAL A 218 14.70 -1.43 -4.07
CA VAL A 218 13.57 -1.96 -3.30
C VAL A 218 14.06 -2.35 -1.92
N TYR A 219 13.54 -1.69 -0.90
CA TYR A 219 13.79 -2.04 0.51
C TYR A 219 12.64 -2.87 1.03
N PHE A 220 12.93 -3.86 1.87
CA PHE A 220 11.88 -4.73 2.41
C PHE A 220 12.28 -5.34 3.75
N ARG A 221 11.27 -5.74 4.49
CA ARG A 221 11.33 -6.63 5.66
C ARG A 221 10.20 -7.63 5.58
N THR A 222 10.26 -8.69 6.36
CA THR A 222 9.24 -9.74 6.39
C THR A 222 8.81 -10.05 7.82
N MET A 223 7.73 -10.80 8.00
CA MET A 223 7.28 -11.27 9.30
C MET A 223 8.32 -12.16 10.01
N TYR A 224 9.24 -12.76 9.26
CA TYR A 224 10.29 -13.63 9.80
C TYR A 224 11.64 -12.93 9.96
N ASN A 225 11.78 -11.71 9.43
CA ASN A 225 13.00 -10.93 9.57
C ASN A 225 12.68 -9.44 9.51
N SER A 226 12.68 -8.80 10.67
CA SER A 226 12.38 -7.37 10.83
C SER A 226 13.51 -6.44 10.36
N ALA A 227 14.70 -6.96 10.09
CA ALA A 227 15.79 -6.16 9.53
C ALA A 227 15.44 -5.69 8.12
N ILE A 228 15.67 -4.41 7.84
CA ILE A 228 15.47 -3.84 6.51
C ILE A 228 16.60 -4.34 5.60
N ARG A 229 16.22 -4.97 4.49
CA ARG A 229 17.11 -5.47 3.45
C ARG A 229 16.78 -4.75 2.15
N SER A 230 17.67 -4.79 1.18
CA SER A 230 17.46 -4.12 -0.11
C SER A 230 17.82 -5.01 -1.30
N ILE A 231 17.19 -4.69 -2.43
CA ILE A 231 17.52 -5.21 -3.75
C ILE A 231 17.82 -3.98 -4.62
N ASP A 232 19.03 -3.88 -5.10
CA ASP A 232 19.44 -2.84 -6.06
C ASP A 232 19.16 -3.35 -7.47
N LEU A 233 18.14 -2.78 -8.13
CA LEU A 233 17.74 -3.17 -9.49
C LEU A 233 18.78 -2.76 -10.53
N ASN A 234 19.68 -1.81 -10.24
CA ASN A 234 20.75 -1.42 -11.15
C ASN A 234 21.80 -2.53 -11.34
N THR A 235 21.83 -3.51 -10.43
CA THR A 235 22.73 -4.66 -10.51
C THR A 235 22.19 -5.79 -11.39
N ILE A 236 20.98 -5.65 -11.92
CA ILE A 236 20.29 -6.65 -12.73
C ILE A 236 20.37 -6.24 -14.20
N ASP A 237 20.95 -7.06 -15.04
CA ASP A 237 20.88 -6.89 -16.50
C ASP A 237 19.56 -7.46 -17.03
N PHE A 238 18.54 -6.62 -17.12
CA PHE A 238 17.21 -7.01 -17.58
C PHE A 238 17.17 -7.46 -19.05
N SER A 239 18.19 -7.15 -19.86
CA SER A 239 18.26 -7.58 -21.25
C SER A 239 18.64 -9.06 -21.40
N SER A 240 19.33 -9.63 -20.44
CA SER A 240 19.88 -10.98 -20.48
C SER A 240 19.43 -11.88 -19.33
N VAL A 241 18.78 -11.32 -18.30
CA VAL A 241 18.37 -12.09 -17.13
C VAL A 241 17.30 -13.13 -17.48
N GLN A 242 17.54 -14.36 -17.05
CA GLN A 242 16.50 -15.39 -17.05
C GLN A 242 15.65 -15.29 -15.78
N TYR A 243 14.42 -15.84 -15.82
CA TYR A 243 13.58 -15.89 -14.63
C TYR A 243 14.28 -16.62 -13.48
N HIS A 244 14.40 -15.90 -12.36
CA HIS A 244 14.93 -16.44 -11.12
C HIS A 244 13.96 -16.16 -9.97
N ALA A 245 13.60 -17.20 -9.22
CA ALA A 245 12.86 -17.07 -7.98
C ALA A 245 13.76 -17.40 -6.79
N LYS A 246 13.79 -16.53 -5.80
CA LYS A 246 14.49 -16.75 -4.54
C LYS A 246 13.55 -16.44 -3.37
N PRO A 247 13.54 -17.26 -2.31
CA PRO A 247 12.78 -16.93 -1.11
C PRO A 247 13.36 -15.65 -0.47
N LEU A 248 12.49 -14.79 0.02
CA LEU A 248 12.88 -13.56 0.73
C LEU A 248 13.60 -13.90 2.05
N ASP A 249 13.25 -15.03 2.67
CA ASP A 249 13.88 -15.52 3.90
C ASP A 249 14.44 -16.92 3.70
N ARG A 250 15.64 -17.15 4.23
CA ARG A 250 16.29 -18.48 4.23
C ARG A 250 15.69 -19.40 5.28
N SER A 251 15.16 -18.84 6.34
CA SER A 251 14.46 -19.56 7.42
C SER A 251 13.24 -18.77 7.86
N LYS A 252 12.23 -19.49 8.38
CA LYS A 252 11.02 -18.86 8.96
C LYS A 252 11.24 -18.55 10.44
N GLN A 253 12.39 -17.94 10.77
CA GLN A 253 12.78 -17.59 12.13
C GLN A 253 13.39 -16.20 12.14
N GLN A 254 12.94 -15.36 13.08
CA GLN A 254 13.51 -14.03 13.31
C GLN A 254 14.97 -14.16 13.75
N PRO A 255 15.95 -13.59 13.02
CA PRO A 255 17.31 -13.49 13.50
C PRO A 255 17.35 -12.60 14.76
N ILE A 256 18.07 -13.09 15.79
CA ILE A 256 18.30 -12.34 17.02
C ILE A 256 19.79 -12.07 17.12
N GLU A 257 20.14 -10.81 17.14
CA GLU A 257 21.51 -10.37 17.38
C GLU A 257 21.74 -10.25 18.89
N LEU A 258 22.79 -10.90 19.38
CA LEU A 258 23.17 -10.80 20.77
C LEU A 258 23.96 -9.49 20.98
N SER A 259 23.35 -8.55 21.68
CA SER A 259 24.04 -7.33 22.10
C SER A 259 24.87 -7.60 23.35
N LEU A 260 26.19 -7.45 23.24
CA LEU A 260 27.09 -7.54 24.39
C LEU A 260 27.15 -6.17 25.07
N ILE A 261 26.62 -6.11 26.29
CA ILE A 261 26.78 -4.94 27.16
C ILE A 261 27.96 -5.23 28.07
N HIS A 262 29.04 -4.49 27.90
CA HIS A 262 30.13 -4.45 28.89
C HIS A 262 29.74 -3.45 29.96
N ILE A 263 29.44 -3.93 31.15
CA ILE A 263 29.21 -3.13 32.37
C ILE A 263 30.55 -2.86 33.03
#